data_1c54c5297da899734a9bc07a461dfa1d
#
_entry.id   1c54c5297da899734a9bc07a461dfa1d
#
_cell.length_a   1.000
_cell.length_b   1.000
_cell.length_c   1.000
_cell.angle_alpha   90.00
_cell.angle_beta   90.00
_cell.angle_gamma   90.00
#
_symmetry.space_group_name_H-M   'P 1'
#
loop_
_entity.id
_entity.type
_entity.pdbx_description
1 polymer ?
#
loop_
_entity_poly.entity_id
_entity_poly.type
_entity_poly.pdbx_seq_one_letter_code
_entity_poly.pdbx_strand_id
1 'polypeptide(L)'
;MQDTKTTALEPEAIALVAADGCPIRGFAWRHGERHAGDCGVMHESNAGVRPVVIVNAATSVRCRYYFRFAAFLFSHGYDAIVYDYRGIGESRPRSRSLRGFSASWLDWGQLDFEAVLQYAAREFPGQPVDVVAHSVGGVVVGLAPSNEMIRRVVMMGAQYAHWRDYAPGRKLVMLWRWHVLMPVLAILAGYVPARRLGWMEDTPKGVALSWSYSKARFEDTFRRGAFALSEAERVRLVAQFSAVHAPILAISVTDDEFGTVPAIERLLRYFTGSALTHLRIAPRQIGQPAIGHFAFFHSRFEDSLWPIALAWLKSGALREGGPGSVVFQRAGSSTHC
;
A
#
# COMPACT_ATOMS: atom_id res chain seq x y z
N MET A 1 -15.66 35.77 -18.69
CA MET A 1 -14.75 34.90 -17.91
C MET A 1 -15.35 33.50 -17.95
N GLN A 2 -14.88 32.67 -18.86
CA GLN A 2 -15.29 31.28 -18.93
C GLN A 2 -14.51 30.48 -17.89
N ASP A 3 -15.23 29.90 -16.92
CA ASP A 3 -14.70 28.94 -15.97
C ASP A 3 -14.19 27.72 -16.74
N THR A 4 -12.92 27.63 -16.96
CA THR A 4 -12.25 26.38 -17.35
C THR A 4 -12.18 25.48 -16.11
N LYS A 5 -13.31 24.87 -15.75
CA LYS A 5 -13.30 23.64 -14.95
C LYS A 5 -12.49 22.61 -15.72
N THR A 6 -11.26 22.41 -15.33
CA THR A 6 -10.45 21.25 -15.73
C THR A 6 -11.28 20.02 -15.41
N THR A 7 -11.84 19.40 -16.44
CA THR A 7 -12.50 18.10 -16.35
C THR A 7 -11.45 17.14 -15.82
N ALA A 8 -11.50 16.80 -14.53
CA ALA A 8 -10.70 15.74 -13.97
C ALA A 8 -11.04 14.48 -14.82
N LEU A 9 -10.07 14.00 -15.59
CA LEU A 9 -10.24 12.79 -16.39
C LEU A 9 -10.69 11.68 -15.45
N GLU A 10 -11.89 11.14 -15.69
CA GLU A 10 -12.37 10.00 -14.92
C GLU A 10 -11.46 8.79 -15.20
N PRO A 11 -11.13 8.00 -14.16
CA PRO A 11 -10.29 6.84 -14.36
C PRO A 11 -11.00 5.77 -15.19
N GLU A 12 -10.25 5.09 -16.02
CA GLU A 12 -10.70 3.92 -16.76
C GLU A 12 -10.81 2.71 -15.80
N ALA A 13 -11.92 1.96 -15.87
CA ALA A 13 -12.05 0.72 -15.14
C ALA A 13 -11.16 -0.37 -15.76
N ILE A 14 -10.35 -1.03 -14.95
CA ILE A 14 -9.47 -2.13 -15.38
C ILE A 14 -9.91 -3.46 -14.78
N ALA A 15 -9.72 -4.53 -15.55
CA ALA A 15 -9.97 -5.90 -15.13
C ALA A 15 -8.77 -6.77 -15.45
N LEU A 16 -8.25 -7.43 -14.42
CA LEU A 16 -7.08 -8.29 -14.47
C LEU A 16 -7.47 -9.70 -14.02
N VAL A 17 -6.62 -10.67 -14.30
CA VAL A 17 -6.75 -12.04 -13.81
C VAL A 17 -5.42 -12.40 -13.15
N ALA A 18 -5.47 -12.76 -11.87
CA ALA A 18 -4.32 -13.27 -11.16
C ALA A 18 -3.93 -14.68 -11.67
N ALA A 19 -2.71 -15.13 -11.39
CA ALA A 19 -2.16 -16.38 -11.92
C ALA A 19 -3.01 -17.64 -11.58
N ASP A 20 -3.80 -17.57 -10.51
CA ASP A 20 -4.73 -18.61 -10.09
C ASP A 20 -6.15 -18.47 -10.68
N GLY A 21 -6.35 -17.56 -11.64
CA GLY A 21 -7.62 -17.30 -12.29
C GLY A 21 -8.56 -16.36 -11.52
N CYS A 22 -8.14 -15.83 -10.35
CA CYS A 22 -8.98 -14.91 -9.60
C CYS A 22 -9.08 -13.54 -10.30
N PRO A 23 -10.31 -13.00 -10.52
CA PRO A 23 -10.47 -11.69 -11.12
C PRO A 23 -10.10 -10.57 -10.15
N ILE A 24 -9.26 -9.65 -10.60
CA ILE A 24 -8.85 -8.44 -9.88
C ILE A 24 -9.37 -7.24 -10.68
N ARG A 25 -9.94 -6.27 -9.99
CA ARG A 25 -10.52 -5.07 -10.59
C ARG A 25 -9.95 -3.82 -9.95
N GLY A 26 -9.86 -2.77 -10.75
CA GLY A 26 -9.33 -1.50 -10.32
C GLY A 26 -9.65 -0.39 -11.29
N PHE A 27 -8.88 0.68 -11.21
CA PHE A 27 -9.02 1.86 -12.05
C PHE A 27 -7.64 2.42 -12.40
N ALA A 28 -7.51 2.93 -13.62
CA ALA A 28 -6.30 3.56 -14.11
C ALA A 28 -6.57 4.98 -14.61
N TRP A 29 -5.69 5.91 -14.25
CA TRP A 29 -5.58 7.22 -14.89
C TRP A 29 -4.41 7.13 -15.86
N ARG A 30 -4.68 7.44 -17.14
CA ARG A 30 -3.68 7.41 -18.22
C ARG A 30 -3.63 8.77 -18.89
N HIS A 31 -2.45 9.30 -19.08
CA HIS A 31 -2.26 10.39 -19.99
C HIS A 31 -2.26 9.83 -21.43
N GLY A 32 -2.92 10.50 -22.36
CA GLY A 32 -2.88 10.12 -23.77
C GLY A 32 -1.45 10.07 -24.31
N GLU A 33 -1.23 9.27 -25.34
CA GLU A 33 0.03 9.29 -26.10
C GLU A 33 0.30 10.72 -26.59
N ARG A 34 1.51 11.22 -26.35
CA ARG A 34 1.94 12.47 -26.98
C ARG A 34 2.03 12.18 -28.48
N HIS A 35 1.07 12.63 -29.25
CA HIS A 35 1.24 12.66 -30.71
C HIS A 35 2.43 13.59 -31.00
N ALA A 36 3.36 13.09 -31.82
CA ALA A 36 4.59 13.80 -32.21
C ALA A 36 4.31 15.10 -33.04
N GLY A 37 3.09 15.66 -32.93
CA GLY A 37 2.61 16.85 -33.67
C GLY A 37 2.19 18.04 -32.80
N ASP A 38 2.20 17.92 -31.46
CA ASP A 38 1.81 19.03 -30.58
C ASP A 38 2.98 19.98 -30.35
N CYS A 39 3.18 20.87 -31.31
CA CYS A 39 4.17 21.97 -31.28
C CYS A 39 3.62 23.15 -30.46
N GLY A 40 3.40 22.95 -29.17
CA GLY A 40 3.01 23.97 -28.19
C GLY A 40 4.13 24.23 -27.20
N VAL A 41 4.77 25.40 -27.32
CA VAL A 41 5.72 26.08 -26.42
C VAL A 41 6.50 25.16 -25.48
N MET A 42 7.71 24.80 -25.89
CA MET A 42 8.70 24.05 -25.15
C MET A 42 9.17 24.86 -23.93
N HIS A 43 8.63 24.63 -22.75
CA HIS A 43 9.48 24.71 -21.56
C HIS A 43 10.35 23.45 -21.57
N GLU A 44 11.64 23.62 -21.83
CA GLU A 44 12.68 22.60 -21.66
C GLU A 44 12.73 22.16 -20.20
N SER A 45 11.88 21.23 -19.83
CA SER A 45 12.09 20.40 -18.65
C SER A 45 12.51 19.03 -19.16
N ASN A 46 13.66 18.56 -18.71
CA ASN A 46 14.25 17.24 -18.85
C ASN A 46 13.13 16.15 -18.87
N ALA A 47 12.60 15.84 -20.05
CA ALA A 47 11.42 14.99 -20.21
C ALA A 47 11.80 13.52 -20.03
N GLY A 48 12.13 13.15 -18.78
CA GLY A 48 12.25 11.76 -18.37
C GLY A 48 10.93 11.02 -18.63
N VAL A 49 11.03 9.72 -18.86
CA VAL A 49 9.87 8.85 -19.05
C VAL A 49 8.91 9.01 -17.87
N ARG A 50 7.61 9.29 -18.17
CA ARG A 50 6.57 9.44 -17.13
C ARG A 50 6.48 8.16 -16.30
N PRO A 51 6.46 8.22 -14.97
CA PRO A 51 6.29 7.02 -14.15
C PRO A 51 4.81 6.66 -13.98
N VAL A 52 4.54 5.38 -13.73
CA VAL A 52 3.26 4.88 -13.25
C VAL A 52 3.34 4.60 -11.75
N VAL A 53 2.33 5.04 -11.00
CA VAL A 53 2.24 4.77 -9.56
C VAL A 53 1.10 3.81 -9.26
N ILE A 54 1.39 2.77 -8.48
CA ILE A 54 0.39 1.80 -8.01
C ILE A 54 0.09 2.08 -6.54
N VAL A 55 -1.19 2.13 -6.17
CA VAL A 55 -1.61 2.30 -4.76
C VAL A 55 -2.06 0.97 -4.19
N ASN A 56 -1.30 0.46 -3.22
CA ASN A 56 -1.63 -0.72 -2.43
C ASN A 56 -2.46 -0.32 -1.22
N ALA A 57 -3.71 -0.75 -1.19
CA ALA A 57 -4.69 -0.37 -0.18
C ALA A 57 -4.40 -0.96 1.21
N ALA A 58 -4.99 -0.36 2.25
CA ALA A 58 -5.06 -0.95 3.59
C ALA A 58 -6.03 -2.15 3.65
N THR A 59 -5.92 -2.95 4.71
CA THR A 59 -6.83 -4.07 4.96
C THR A 59 -8.28 -3.61 4.89
N SER A 60 -9.06 -4.24 4.02
CA SER A 60 -10.51 -4.02 3.90
C SER A 60 -10.91 -2.58 3.56
N VAL A 61 -10.04 -1.83 2.91
CA VAL A 61 -10.30 -0.50 2.36
C VAL A 61 -10.42 -0.62 0.85
N ARG A 62 -11.49 -0.06 0.28
CA ARG A 62 -11.70 -0.05 -1.18
C ARG A 62 -10.71 0.87 -1.88
N CYS A 63 -10.32 0.51 -3.07
CA CYS A 63 -9.45 1.33 -3.91
C CYS A 63 -10.02 2.74 -4.18
N ARG A 64 -11.34 2.88 -4.23
CA ARG A 64 -12.02 4.18 -4.39
C ARG A 64 -11.70 5.19 -3.28
N TYR A 65 -11.30 4.73 -2.11
CA TYR A 65 -10.84 5.60 -1.03
C TYR A 65 -9.62 6.44 -1.43
N TYR A 66 -8.79 5.92 -2.33
CA TYR A 66 -7.56 6.55 -2.78
C TYR A 66 -7.72 7.38 -4.07
N PHE A 67 -8.91 7.49 -4.63
CA PHE A 67 -9.15 8.16 -5.92
C PHE A 67 -8.64 9.60 -5.96
N ARG A 68 -8.91 10.39 -4.92
CA ARG A 68 -8.47 11.79 -4.88
C ARG A 68 -6.95 11.91 -4.82
N PHE A 69 -6.30 11.02 -4.09
CA PHE A 69 -4.85 10.97 -4.03
C PHE A 69 -4.24 10.49 -5.36
N ALA A 70 -4.84 9.51 -6.01
CA ALA A 70 -4.42 9.06 -7.34
C ALA A 70 -4.60 10.17 -8.39
N ALA A 71 -5.73 10.88 -8.36
CA ALA A 71 -5.98 12.04 -9.24
C ALA A 71 -4.97 13.19 -8.98
N PHE A 72 -4.59 13.43 -7.73
CA PHE A 72 -3.53 14.37 -7.38
C PHE A 72 -2.19 13.95 -8.00
N LEU A 73 -1.79 12.68 -7.89
CA LEU A 73 -0.55 12.20 -8.52
C LEU A 73 -0.63 12.30 -10.05
N PHE A 74 -1.79 11.99 -10.61
CA PHE A 74 -2.04 12.14 -12.05
C PHE A 74 -1.88 13.58 -12.50
N SER A 75 -2.46 14.56 -11.80
CA SER A 75 -2.29 15.99 -12.13
C SER A 75 -0.85 16.48 -12.01
N HIS A 76 0.01 15.72 -11.32
CA HIS A 76 1.44 15.99 -11.15
C HIS A 76 2.35 15.18 -12.07
N GLY A 77 1.79 14.56 -13.12
CA GLY A 77 2.54 13.93 -14.19
C GLY A 77 2.82 12.44 -14.01
N TYR A 78 2.06 11.76 -13.15
CA TYR A 78 2.07 10.30 -13.03
C TYR A 78 0.90 9.69 -13.76
N ASP A 79 1.07 8.52 -14.37
CA ASP A 79 -0.05 7.63 -14.55
C ASP A 79 -0.31 6.92 -13.23
N ALA A 80 -1.57 6.54 -12.95
CA ALA A 80 -1.89 6.00 -11.62
C ALA A 80 -2.82 4.78 -11.73
N ILE A 81 -2.56 3.78 -10.90
CA ILE A 81 -3.37 2.56 -10.79
C ILE A 81 -3.81 2.40 -9.35
N VAL A 82 -5.10 2.20 -9.14
CA VAL A 82 -5.67 1.76 -7.86
C VAL A 82 -6.48 0.50 -8.09
N TYR A 83 -6.43 -0.45 -7.20
CA TYR A 83 -7.13 -1.72 -7.35
C TYR A 83 -7.61 -2.27 -6.01
N ASP A 84 -8.58 -3.15 -6.07
CA ASP A 84 -9.05 -3.89 -4.90
C ASP A 84 -8.42 -5.28 -4.88
N TYR A 85 -7.91 -5.68 -3.72
CA TYR A 85 -7.50 -7.06 -3.50
C TYR A 85 -8.69 -8.01 -3.62
N ARG A 86 -8.44 -9.28 -3.93
CA ARG A 86 -9.48 -10.33 -3.96
C ARG A 86 -10.33 -10.30 -2.69
N GLY A 87 -11.62 -10.37 -2.87
CA GLY A 87 -12.60 -10.35 -1.77
C GLY A 87 -12.97 -8.95 -1.27
N ILE A 88 -12.36 -7.88 -1.78
CA ILE A 88 -12.64 -6.48 -1.42
C ILE A 88 -13.27 -5.76 -2.61
N GLY A 89 -14.14 -4.80 -2.33
CA GLY A 89 -14.68 -3.84 -3.29
C GLY A 89 -15.14 -4.43 -4.61
N GLU A 90 -14.55 -3.99 -5.71
CA GLU A 90 -14.86 -4.43 -7.08
C GLU A 90 -14.31 -5.85 -7.38
N SER A 91 -13.29 -6.32 -6.63
CA SER A 91 -12.72 -7.68 -6.72
C SER A 91 -13.44 -8.69 -5.83
N ARG A 92 -14.63 -8.34 -5.33
CA ARG A 92 -15.47 -9.23 -4.54
C ARG A 92 -16.16 -10.27 -5.43
N PRO A 93 -16.35 -11.53 -4.98
CA PRO A 93 -17.10 -12.54 -5.73
C PRO A 93 -18.50 -12.06 -6.10
N ARG A 94 -19.01 -12.48 -7.26
CA ARG A 94 -20.38 -12.15 -7.73
C ARG A 94 -21.46 -12.52 -6.73
N SER A 95 -21.28 -13.60 -5.97
CA SER A 95 -22.18 -14.04 -4.90
C SER A 95 -22.31 -13.01 -3.74
N ARG A 96 -21.43 -12.02 -3.71
CA ARG A 96 -21.29 -11.02 -2.63
C ARG A 96 -21.03 -11.61 -1.25
N SER A 97 -21.14 -12.91 -1.05
CA SER A 97 -20.78 -13.60 0.19
C SER A 97 -19.30 -13.97 0.16
N LEU A 98 -18.62 -13.76 1.29
CA LEU A 98 -17.23 -14.22 1.48
C LEU A 98 -17.16 -15.56 2.23
N ARG A 99 -18.31 -16.18 2.53
CA ARG A 99 -18.33 -17.50 3.15
C ARG A 99 -17.76 -18.53 2.17
N GLY A 100 -16.75 -19.27 2.61
CA GLY A 100 -16.03 -20.22 1.77
C GLY A 100 -15.04 -19.61 0.77
N PHE A 101 -14.95 -18.26 0.69
CA PHE A 101 -13.96 -17.59 -0.14
C PHE A 101 -12.59 -17.62 0.52
N SER A 102 -11.60 -18.18 -0.19
CA SER A 102 -10.21 -18.26 0.30
C SER A 102 -9.42 -17.03 -0.15
N ALA A 103 -8.82 -16.34 0.80
CA ALA A 103 -7.85 -15.27 0.57
C ALA A 103 -7.01 -15.06 1.82
N SER A 104 -5.74 -14.74 1.66
CA SER A 104 -4.78 -14.45 2.72
C SER A 104 -3.91 -13.24 2.34
N TRP A 105 -3.05 -12.77 3.22
CA TRP A 105 -2.04 -11.79 2.87
C TRP A 105 -1.06 -12.27 1.79
N LEU A 106 -0.77 -13.59 1.77
CA LEU A 106 0.08 -14.18 0.74
C LEU A 106 -0.55 -14.02 -0.64
N ASP A 107 -1.86 -14.35 -0.76
CA ASP A 107 -2.57 -14.19 -2.04
C ASP A 107 -2.60 -12.72 -2.49
N TRP A 108 -2.80 -11.78 -1.57
CA TRP A 108 -2.80 -10.36 -1.89
C TRP A 108 -1.47 -9.85 -2.45
N GLY A 109 -0.34 -10.40 -1.95
CA GLY A 109 0.98 -10.01 -2.43
C GLY A 109 1.44 -10.83 -3.63
N GLN A 110 1.45 -12.15 -3.49
CA GLN A 110 2.04 -13.07 -4.47
C GLN A 110 1.20 -13.24 -5.74
N LEU A 111 -0.10 -12.96 -5.67
CA LEU A 111 -1.01 -13.15 -6.78
C LEU A 111 -1.66 -11.84 -7.24
N ASP A 112 -2.30 -11.08 -6.34
CA ASP A 112 -3.08 -9.90 -6.72
C ASP A 112 -2.18 -8.73 -7.10
N PHE A 113 -1.27 -8.33 -6.22
CA PHE A 113 -0.33 -7.25 -6.51
C PHE A 113 0.65 -7.63 -7.62
N GLU A 114 1.08 -8.89 -7.67
CA GLU A 114 1.87 -9.39 -8.79
C GLU A 114 1.14 -9.20 -10.13
N ALA A 115 -0.15 -9.53 -10.21
CA ALA A 115 -0.93 -9.31 -11.43
C ALA A 115 -1.00 -7.82 -11.82
N VAL A 116 -1.05 -6.92 -10.83
CA VAL A 116 -1.03 -5.46 -11.09
C VAL A 116 0.34 -4.98 -11.52
N LEU A 117 1.44 -5.50 -10.98
CA LEU A 117 2.80 -5.20 -11.45
C LEU A 117 2.99 -5.64 -12.90
N GLN A 118 2.57 -6.87 -13.24
CA GLN A 118 2.63 -7.39 -14.62
C GLN A 118 1.74 -6.58 -15.57
N TYR A 119 0.59 -6.14 -15.10
CA TYR A 119 -0.27 -5.23 -15.87
C TYR A 119 0.43 -3.90 -16.12
N ALA A 120 1.04 -3.30 -15.10
CA ALA A 120 1.76 -2.05 -15.26
C ALA A 120 2.91 -2.18 -16.26
N ALA A 121 3.70 -3.26 -16.20
CA ALA A 121 4.79 -3.52 -17.15
C ALA A 121 4.31 -3.65 -18.61
N ARG A 122 3.15 -4.29 -18.81
CA ARG A 122 2.58 -4.51 -20.14
C ARG A 122 1.90 -3.26 -20.71
N GLU A 123 1.11 -2.57 -19.90
CA GLU A 123 0.25 -1.47 -20.35
C GLU A 123 0.93 -0.10 -20.29
N PHE A 124 2.03 0.02 -19.57
CA PHE A 124 2.84 1.23 -19.43
C PHE A 124 4.31 0.91 -19.76
N PRO A 125 4.60 0.43 -20.98
CA PRO A 125 5.92 -0.06 -21.36
C PRO A 125 6.98 1.02 -21.20
N GLY A 126 8.10 0.67 -20.55
CA GLY A 126 9.23 1.57 -20.33
C GLY A 126 9.01 2.62 -19.22
N GLN A 127 7.82 2.73 -18.66
CA GLN A 127 7.56 3.64 -17.55
C GLN A 127 8.11 3.06 -16.24
N PRO A 128 8.85 3.85 -15.44
CA PRO A 128 9.25 3.45 -14.09
C PRO A 128 8.03 3.21 -13.19
N VAL A 129 8.03 2.11 -12.44
CA VAL A 129 6.95 1.76 -11.52
C VAL A 129 7.25 2.25 -10.12
N ASP A 130 6.39 3.12 -9.58
CA ASP A 130 6.43 3.56 -8.19
C ASP A 130 5.25 2.95 -7.42
N VAL A 131 5.40 2.84 -6.10
CA VAL A 131 4.34 2.28 -5.25
C VAL A 131 4.06 3.20 -4.07
N VAL A 132 2.77 3.43 -3.81
CA VAL A 132 2.30 4.01 -2.55
C VAL A 132 1.53 2.92 -1.80
N ALA A 133 1.98 2.58 -0.60
CA ALA A 133 1.45 1.49 0.19
C ALA A 133 0.85 1.99 1.50
N HIS A 134 -0.38 1.60 1.81
CA HIS A 134 -1.05 1.92 3.05
C HIS A 134 -1.18 0.68 3.94
N SER A 135 -0.72 0.77 5.19
CA SER A 135 -0.91 -0.30 6.19
C SER A 135 -0.40 -1.66 5.69
N VAL A 136 -1.24 -2.69 5.58
CA VAL A 136 -0.88 -4.01 5.02
C VAL A 136 -0.29 -3.92 3.62
N GLY A 137 -0.60 -2.86 2.87
CA GLY A 137 -0.05 -2.64 1.55
C GLY A 137 1.48 -2.66 1.52
N GLY A 138 2.15 -2.27 2.61
CA GLY A 138 3.61 -2.39 2.73
C GLY A 138 4.11 -3.84 2.87
N VAL A 139 3.34 -4.71 3.53
CA VAL A 139 3.62 -6.16 3.54
C VAL A 139 3.46 -6.74 2.14
N VAL A 140 2.40 -6.33 1.44
CA VAL A 140 2.10 -6.75 0.06
C VAL A 140 3.23 -6.43 -0.90
N VAL A 141 3.89 -5.25 -0.76
CA VAL A 141 5.08 -4.89 -1.56
C VAL A 141 6.18 -5.95 -1.44
N GLY A 142 6.47 -6.39 -0.22
CA GLY A 142 7.52 -7.39 0.02
C GLY A 142 7.18 -8.80 -0.46
N LEU A 143 5.90 -9.09 -0.74
CA LEU A 143 5.43 -10.43 -1.10
C LEU A 143 5.37 -10.68 -2.60
N ALA A 144 5.34 -9.63 -3.44
CA ALA A 144 5.19 -9.79 -4.88
C ALA A 144 6.48 -10.36 -5.52
N PRO A 145 6.38 -11.38 -6.38
CA PRO A 145 7.53 -11.96 -7.07
C PRO A 145 8.34 -10.95 -7.89
N SER A 146 7.67 -10.01 -8.56
CA SER A 146 8.32 -9.02 -9.44
C SER A 146 8.60 -7.67 -8.76
N ASN A 147 8.72 -7.65 -7.44
CA ASN A 147 8.89 -6.40 -6.68
C ASN A 147 10.23 -5.68 -6.93
N GLU A 148 11.21 -6.35 -7.54
CA GLU A 148 12.48 -5.75 -7.97
C GLU A 148 12.31 -4.68 -9.07
N MET A 149 11.21 -4.71 -9.83
CA MET A 149 10.90 -3.70 -10.84
C MET A 149 10.49 -2.35 -10.25
N ILE A 150 10.20 -2.29 -8.95
CA ILE A 150 9.72 -1.07 -8.30
C ILE A 150 10.89 -0.08 -8.15
N ARG A 151 10.68 1.15 -8.64
CA ARG A 151 11.69 2.22 -8.58
C ARG A 151 11.73 2.93 -7.24
N ARG A 152 10.57 3.28 -6.66
CA ARG A 152 10.44 4.00 -5.38
C ARG A 152 9.19 3.57 -4.64
N VAL A 153 9.26 3.62 -3.30
CA VAL A 153 8.13 3.27 -2.44
C VAL A 153 7.87 4.36 -1.41
N VAL A 154 6.59 4.73 -1.24
CA VAL A 154 6.08 5.49 -0.09
C VAL A 154 5.16 4.58 0.70
N MET A 155 5.41 4.43 1.98
CA MET A 155 4.59 3.63 2.91
C MET A 155 3.95 4.54 3.95
N MET A 156 2.61 4.64 3.98
CA MET A 156 1.88 5.37 5.02
C MET A 156 1.32 4.40 6.05
N GLY A 157 1.75 4.53 7.30
CA GLY A 157 1.31 3.68 8.41
C GLY A 157 1.50 2.19 8.14
N ALA A 158 2.35 1.83 7.15
CA ALA A 158 2.57 0.45 6.77
C ALA A 158 3.35 -0.29 7.85
N GLN A 159 2.74 -1.35 8.35
CA GLN A 159 3.27 -2.05 9.50
C GLN A 159 2.91 -3.55 9.45
N TYR A 160 3.64 -4.32 10.22
CA TYR A 160 3.36 -5.70 10.50
C TYR A 160 2.58 -5.81 11.82
N ALA A 161 1.37 -6.36 11.77
CA ALA A 161 0.37 -6.32 12.84
C ALA A 161 0.73 -7.24 14.04
N HIS A 162 1.82 -6.95 14.75
CA HIS A 162 2.18 -7.65 15.97
C HIS A 162 1.63 -6.90 17.20
N TRP A 163 0.79 -7.56 18.00
CA TRP A 163 0.02 -6.93 19.08
C TRP A 163 0.87 -6.16 20.12
N ARG A 164 2.12 -6.58 20.34
CA ARG A 164 3.03 -5.91 21.29
C ARG A 164 3.46 -4.52 20.84
N ASP A 165 3.33 -4.24 19.56
CA ASP A 165 3.77 -2.98 18.95
C ASP A 165 2.64 -1.94 18.88
N TYR A 166 1.41 -2.28 19.21
CA TYR A 166 0.31 -1.32 19.27
C TYR A 166 0.55 -0.21 20.31
N ALA A 167 -0.08 0.94 20.09
CA ALA A 167 0.04 2.08 21.00
C ALA A 167 -0.24 1.69 22.47
N PRO A 168 0.62 2.06 23.43
CA PRO A 168 0.55 1.57 24.82
C PRO A 168 -0.83 1.74 25.46
N GLY A 169 -1.46 2.92 25.31
CA GLY A 169 -2.76 3.21 25.91
C GLY A 169 -3.95 2.47 25.28
N ARG A 170 -3.74 1.84 24.10
CA ARG A 170 -4.80 1.12 23.36
C ARG A 170 -4.51 -0.37 23.21
N LYS A 171 -3.34 -0.81 23.62
CA LYS A 171 -2.81 -2.16 23.39
C LYS A 171 -3.79 -3.29 23.76
N LEU A 172 -4.39 -3.25 24.95
CA LEU A 172 -5.31 -4.30 25.41
C LEU A 172 -6.63 -4.31 24.61
N VAL A 173 -7.18 -3.13 24.29
CA VAL A 173 -8.38 -3.01 23.48
C VAL A 173 -8.13 -3.53 22.06
N MET A 174 -6.97 -3.18 21.49
CA MET A 174 -6.59 -3.63 20.16
C MET A 174 -6.26 -5.12 20.14
N LEU A 175 -5.60 -5.66 21.18
CA LEU A 175 -5.39 -7.09 21.36
C LEU A 175 -6.74 -7.83 21.36
N TRP A 176 -7.70 -7.37 22.20
CA TRP A 176 -9.02 -7.98 22.26
C TRP A 176 -9.74 -7.91 20.90
N ARG A 177 -9.80 -6.73 20.27
CA ARG A 177 -10.53 -6.52 19.01
C ARG A 177 -9.95 -7.34 17.86
N TRP A 178 -8.62 -7.31 17.67
CA TRP A 178 -7.98 -7.84 16.47
C TRP A 178 -7.42 -9.26 16.62
N HIS A 179 -7.12 -9.69 17.85
CA HIS A 179 -6.53 -11.02 18.08
C HIS A 179 -7.45 -11.98 18.83
N VAL A 180 -8.62 -11.51 19.31
CA VAL A 180 -9.64 -12.35 19.93
C VAL A 180 -10.97 -12.24 19.18
N LEU A 181 -11.60 -11.07 19.12
CA LEU A 181 -12.91 -10.90 18.53
C LEU A 181 -12.90 -11.14 17.01
N MET A 182 -11.96 -10.58 16.29
CA MET A 182 -11.87 -10.71 14.83
C MET A 182 -11.75 -12.17 14.38
N PRO A 183 -10.83 -13.02 14.91
CA PRO A 183 -10.78 -14.44 14.53
C PRO A 183 -12.03 -15.22 14.92
N VAL A 184 -12.66 -14.92 16.05
CA VAL A 184 -13.93 -15.54 16.43
C VAL A 184 -15.01 -15.26 15.38
N LEU A 185 -15.19 -13.99 15.00
CA LEU A 185 -16.13 -13.61 13.95
C LEU A 185 -15.79 -14.30 12.62
N ALA A 186 -14.51 -14.32 12.23
CA ALA A 186 -14.06 -14.94 11.00
C ALA A 186 -14.33 -16.46 10.96
N ILE A 187 -14.19 -17.14 12.10
CA ILE A 187 -14.44 -18.59 12.20
C ILE A 187 -15.96 -18.88 12.17
N LEU A 188 -16.74 -18.17 12.96
CA LEU A 188 -18.18 -18.44 13.09
C LEU A 188 -18.97 -18.03 11.83
N ALA A 189 -18.70 -16.87 11.27
CA ALA A 189 -19.40 -16.38 10.08
C ALA A 189 -18.76 -16.84 8.74
N GLY A 190 -17.54 -17.38 8.77
CA GLY A 190 -16.76 -17.71 7.58
C GLY A 190 -16.03 -16.50 6.92
N TYR A 191 -16.19 -15.31 7.49
CA TYR A 191 -15.52 -14.05 7.15
C TYR A 191 -15.78 -13.04 8.27
N VAL A 192 -15.11 -11.89 8.28
CA VAL A 192 -15.44 -10.81 9.22
C VAL A 192 -16.50 -9.89 8.60
N PRO A 193 -17.73 -9.84 9.15
CA PRO A 193 -18.80 -8.97 8.65
C PRO A 193 -18.61 -7.52 9.08
N ALA A 194 -17.47 -6.92 8.73
CA ALA A 194 -16.99 -5.63 9.21
C ALA A 194 -17.93 -4.47 8.81
N ARG A 195 -18.57 -4.55 7.63
CA ARG A 195 -19.57 -3.57 7.20
C ARG A 195 -20.76 -3.47 8.15
N ARG A 196 -21.24 -4.61 8.64
CA ARG A 196 -22.35 -4.65 9.62
C ARG A 196 -21.97 -4.07 10.97
N LEU A 197 -20.68 -4.11 11.29
CA LEU A 197 -20.12 -3.58 12.54
C LEU A 197 -19.67 -2.11 12.41
N GLY A 198 -19.84 -1.49 11.25
CA GLY A 198 -19.41 -0.11 10.99
C GLY A 198 -17.88 0.07 11.01
N TRP A 199 -17.13 -1.00 10.78
CA TRP A 199 -15.65 -0.93 10.82
C TRP A 199 -15.05 -0.56 9.48
N MET A 200 -15.11 -1.50 8.52
CA MET A 200 -14.52 -1.40 7.18
C MET A 200 -15.31 -2.29 6.22
N GLU A 201 -14.75 -2.63 5.06
CA GLU A 201 -15.33 -3.68 4.21
C GLU A 201 -15.24 -5.04 4.89
N ASP A 202 -16.16 -5.93 4.52
CA ASP A 202 -16.10 -7.32 4.97
C ASP A 202 -14.76 -7.94 4.59
N THR A 203 -14.13 -8.65 5.53
CA THR A 203 -12.78 -9.17 5.36
C THR A 203 -12.82 -10.69 5.16
N PRO A 204 -12.17 -11.24 4.13
CA PRO A 204 -12.04 -12.69 3.97
C PRO A 204 -11.44 -13.35 5.22
N LYS A 205 -11.91 -14.55 5.55
CA LYS A 205 -11.49 -15.30 6.74
C LYS A 205 -9.97 -15.42 6.85
N GLY A 206 -9.29 -15.84 5.78
CA GLY A 206 -7.86 -16.07 5.81
C GLY A 206 -7.06 -14.78 6.00
N VAL A 207 -7.52 -13.65 5.44
CA VAL A 207 -6.90 -12.31 5.67
C VAL A 207 -7.00 -11.93 7.14
N ALA A 208 -8.19 -12.08 7.74
CA ALA A 208 -8.41 -11.81 9.16
C ALA A 208 -7.52 -12.71 10.05
N LEU A 209 -7.40 -13.98 9.72
CA LEU A 209 -6.55 -14.92 10.45
C LEU A 209 -5.05 -14.64 10.27
N SER A 210 -4.61 -14.21 9.08
CA SER A 210 -3.22 -13.76 8.84
C SER A 210 -2.86 -12.60 9.77
N TRP A 211 -3.78 -11.65 9.95
CA TRP A 211 -3.62 -10.57 10.92
C TRP A 211 -3.64 -11.09 12.37
N SER A 212 -4.72 -11.78 12.75
CA SER A 212 -4.96 -12.15 14.15
C SER A 212 -3.91 -13.06 14.74
N TYR A 213 -3.32 -13.92 13.92
CA TYR A 213 -2.33 -14.91 14.36
C TYR A 213 -0.90 -14.49 14.08
N SER A 214 -0.68 -13.24 13.69
CA SER A 214 0.66 -12.72 13.43
C SER A 214 1.60 -12.90 14.62
N LYS A 215 2.80 -13.44 14.34
CA LYS A 215 3.85 -13.73 15.33
C LYS A 215 4.87 -12.59 15.37
N ALA A 216 5.81 -12.64 16.29
CA ALA A 216 6.87 -11.64 16.38
C ALA A 216 7.75 -11.57 15.12
N ARG A 217 7.94 -12.69 14.43
CA ARG A 217 8.56 -12.80 13.10
C ARG A 217 7.48 -13.13 12.08
N PHE A 218 7.50 -12.46 10.93
CA PHE A 218 6.48 -12.59 9.89
C PHE A 218 6.36 -14.04 9.39
N GLU A 219 7.48 -14.67 9.09
CA GLU A 219 7.56 -16.04 8.59
C GLU A 219 7.04 -17.09 9.60
N ASP A 220 7.09 -16.80 10.89
CA ASP A 220 6.56 -17.69 11.93
C ASP A 220 5.03 -17.71 11.98
N THR A 221 4.37 -16.72 11.41
CA THR A 221 2.90 -16.68 11.24
C THR A 221 2.42 -17.86 10.38
N PHE A 222 3.25 -18.28 9.45
CA PHE A 222 2.94 -19.35 8.47
C PHE A 222 3.56 -20.70 8.83
N ARG A 223 3.89 -20.95 10.09
CA ARG A 223 4.40 -22.27 10.53
C ARG A 223 3.32 -23.32 10.68
N ARG A 224 2.08 -22.92 10.97
CA ARG A 224 0.96 -23.80 11.30
C ARG A 224 -0.35 -23.20 10.78
N GLY A 225 -1.38 -24.03 10.68
CA GLY A 225 -2.73 -23.58 10.29
C GLY A 225 -2.99 -23.79 8.80
N ALA A 226 -4.08 -23.21 8.31
CA ALA A 226 -4.56 -23.40 6.94
C ALA A 226 -3.61 -22.84 5.85
N PHE A 227 -2.73 -21.91 6.24
CA PHE A 227 -1.74 -21.29 5.33
C PHE A 227 -0.31 -21.68 5.73
N ALA A 228 -0.14 -22.88 6.31
CA ALA A 228 1.18 -23.35 6.71
C ALA A 228 2.10 -23.52 5.50
N LEU A 229 3.31 -23.02 5.64
CA LEU A 229 4.38 -23.12 4.66
C LEU A 229 5.51 -23.99 5.22
N SER A 230 6.16 -24.74 4.34
CA SER A 230 7.40 -25.44 4.64
C SER A 230 8.50 -24.45 5.07
N GLU A 231 9.57 -24.93 5.66
CA GLU A 231 10.70 -24.07 6.04
C GLU A 231 11.32 -23.38 4.82
N ALA A 232 11.50 -24.10 3.72
CA ALA A 232 12.05 -23.56 2.48
C ALA A 232 11.17 -22.44 1.90
N GLU A 233 9.84 -22.60 1.94
CA GLU A 233 8.91 -21.55 1.50
C GLU A 233 8.97 -20.32 2.39
N ARG A 234 9.07 -20.48 3.72
CA ARG A 234 9.23 -19.35 4.64
C ARG A 234 10.54 -18.60 4.43
N VAL A 235 11.63 -19.32 4.13
CA VAL A 235 12.92 -18.68 3.78
C VAL A 235 12.78 -17.88 2.48
N ARG A 236 12.16 -18.45 1.45
CA ARG A 236 11.88 -17.73 0.20
C ARG A 236 11.00 -16.50 0.42
N LEU A 237 10.00 -16.63 1.29
CA LEU A 237 9.10 -15.52 1.65
C LEU A 237 9.87 -14.32 2.24
N VAL A 238 10.82 -14.57 3.13
CA VAL A 238 11.69 -13.52 3.71
C VAL A 238 12.65 -12.95 2.64
N ALA A 239 13.23 -13.82 1.82
CA ALA A 239 14.12 -13.39 0.74
C ALA A 239 13.41 -12.46 -0.27
N GLN A 240 12.10 -12.66 -0.49
CA GLN A 240 11.30 -11.81 -1.36
C GLN A 240 11.27 -10.35 -0.90
N PHE A 241 11.16 -10.10 0.41
CA PHE A 241 11.27 -8.74 0.95
C PHE A 241 12.65 -8.12 0.69
N SER A 242 13.70 -8.94 0.77
CA SER A 242 15.07 -8.48 0.55
C SER A 242 15.37 -8.14 -0.91
N ALA A 243 14.58 -8.68 -1.86
CA ALA A 243 14.69 -8.41 -3.29
C ALA A 243 14.20 -6.99 -3.67
N VAL A 244 13.48 -6.31 -2.80
CA VAL A 244 13.11 -4.90 -3.02
C VAL A 244 14.36 -4.03 -2.83
N HIS A 245 14.84 -3.44 -3.93
CA HIS A 245 15.98 -2.50 -3.93
C HIS A 245 15.54 -1.03 -3.96
N ALA A 246 14.26 -0.77 -4.21
CA ALA A 246 13.68 0.56 -4.23
C ALA A 246 13.94 1.31 -2.91
N PRO A 247 14.33 2.58 -2.92
CA PRO A 247 14.35 3.40 -1.71
C PRO A 247 12.92 3.55 -1.16
N ILE A 248 12.78 3.39 0.16
CA ILE A 248 11.50 3.39 0.86
C ILE A 248 11.42 4.59 1.81
N LEU A 249 10.39 5.42 1.65
CA LEU A 249 9.94 6.37 2.64
C LEU A 249 8.79 5.78 3.44
N ALA A 250 9.02 5.46 4.71
CA ALA A 250 7.95 5.12 5.64
C ALA A 250 7.49 6.38 6.37
N ILE A 251 6.19 6.67 6.34
CA ILE A 251 5.57 7.78 7.05
C ILE A 251 4.71 7.23 8.18
N SER A 252 4.93 7.71 9.40
CA SER A 252 4.06 7.47 10.54
C SER A 252 3.57 8.77 11.14
N VAL A 253 2.43 8.72 11.82
CA VAL A 253 1.88 9.86 12.55
C VAL A 253 1.80 9.55 14.03
N THR A 254 1.90 10.57 14.89
CA THR A 254 2.02 10.35 16.35
C THR A 254 0.72 9.85 16.99
N ASP A 255 -0.40 10.06 16.33
CA ASP A 255 -1.75 9.66 16.75
C ASP A 255 -2.29 8.40 16.05
N ASP A 256 -1.42 7.63 15.40
CA ASP A 256 -1.76 6.33 14.81
C ASP A 256 -1.56 5.21 15.84
N GLU A 257 -2.65 4.51 16.17
CA GLU A 257 -2.64 3.41 17.13
C GLU A 257 -1.98 2.12 16.59
N PHE A 258 -1.96 1.95 15.25
CA PHE A 258 -1.39 0.80 14.54
C PHE A 258 0.04 1.07 14.08
N GLY A 259 0.24 2.18 13.34
CA GLY A 259 1.50 2.59 12.73
C GLY A 259 2.45 3.24 13.74
N THR A 260 2.69 2.57 14.86
CA THR A 260 3.69 3.00 15.85
C THR A 260 5.11 2.82 15.29
N VAL A 261 6.08 3.52 15.87
CA VAL A 261 7.49 3.36 15.47
C VAL A 261 7.94 1.89 15.53
N PRO A 262 7.72 1.14 16.64
CA PRO A 262 8.10 -0.28 16.68
C PRO A 262 7.41 -1.14 15.62
N ALA A 263 6.13 -0.87 15.31
CA ALA A 263 5.37 -1.64 14.34
C ALA A 263 5.90 -1.45 12.91
N ILE A 264 6.19 -0.20 12.54
CA ILE A 264 6.76 0.14 11.22
C ILE A 264 8.18 -0.40 11.09
N GLU A 265 9.04 -0.19 12.07
CA GLU A 265 10.41 -0.69 12.04
C GLU A 265 10.48 -2.22 11.99
N ARG A 266 9.51 -2.91 12.63
CA ARG A 266 9.40 -4.37 12.50
C ARG A 266 9.21 -4.81 11.05
N LEU A 267 8.39 -4.12 10.29
CA LEU A 267 8.22 -4.38 8.86
C LEU A 267 9.47 -4.00 8.07
N LEU A 268 10.01 -2.80 8.30
CA LEU A 268 11.16 -2.28 7.56
C LEU A 268 12.41 -3.16 7.68
N ARG A 269 12.56 -3.91 8.76
CA ARG A 269 13.70 -4.84 8.95
C ARG A 269 13.78 -5.93 7.89
N TYR A 270 12.68 -6.27 7.23
CA TYR A 270 12.63 -7.27 6.17
C TYR A 270 13.16 -6.73 4.83
N PHE A 271 13.07 -5.42 4.58
CA PHE A 271 13.53 -4.77 3.35
C PHE A 271 15.04 -4.49 3.38
N THR A 272 15.85 -5.55 3.48
CA THR A 272 17.30 -5.42 3.67
C THR A 272 18.02 -4.87 2.44
N GLY A 273 17.46 -5.04 1.24
CA GLY A 273 17.99 -4.49 -0.02
C GLY A 273 17.74 -2.98 -0.21
N SER A 274 16.79 -2.40 0.52
CA SER A 274 16.35 -1.02 0.33
C SER A 274 17.11 -0.01 1.17
N ALA A 275 17.32 1.18 0.63
CA ALA A 275 17.53 2.38 1.45
C ALA A 275 16.24 2.75 2.16
N LEU A 276 16.29 3.01 3.45
CA LEU A 276 15.11 3.24 4.29
C LEU A 276 15.18 4.62 4.93
N THR A 277 14.07 5.35 4.89
CA THR A 277 13.86 6.59 5.65
C THR A 277 12.52 6.50 6.36
N HIS A 278 12.47 6.66 7.68
CA HIS A 278 11.24 6.70 8.46
C HIS A 278 11.00 8.10 8.99
N LEU A 279 10.01 8.77 8.42
CA LEU A 279 9.53 10.10 8.79
C LEU A 279 8.35 9.97 9.75
N ARG A 280 8.43 10.63 10.90
CA ARG A 280 7.33 10.70 11.88
C ARG A 280 6.78 12.11 11.96
N ILE A 281 5.46 12.25 11.80
CA ILE A 281 4.77 13.53 11.75
C ILE A 281 3.78 13.63 12.92
N ALA A 282 3.80 14.76 13.63
CA ALA A 282 2.75 15.07 14.60
C ALA A 282 1.68 15.97 13.93
N PRO A 283 0.37 15.75 14.18
CA PRO A 283 -0.69 16.56 13.58
C PRO A 283 -0.49 18.07 13.72
N ARG A 284 0.00 18.51 14.88
CA ARG A 284 0.30 19.93 15.15
C ARG A 284 1.34 20.55 14.21
N GLN A 285 2.27 19.75 13.64
CA GLN A 285 3.31 20.25 12.73
C GLN A 285 2.73 20.68 11.37
N ILE A 286 1.51 20.25 11.06
CA ILE A 286 0.76 20.64 9.87
C ILE A 286 -0.53 21.41 10.22
N GLY A 287 -0.63 21.95 11.46
CA GLY A 287 -1.79 22.74 11.91
C GLY A 287 -3.09 21.95 12.02
N GLN A 288 -3.03 20.62 12.21
CA GLN A 288 -4.20 19.77 12.28
C GLN A 288 -4.40 19.16 13.67
N PRO A 289 -5.66 18.94 14.11
CA PRO A 289 -5.94 18.34 15.41
C PRO A 289 -5.66 16.83 15.41
N ALA A 290 -5.82 16.15 14.28
CA ALA A 290 -5.61 14.72 14.14
C ALA A 290 -5.35 14.33 12.69
N ILE A 291 -4.59 13.23 12.51
CA ILE A 291 -4.35 12.53 11.23
C ILE A 291 -4.85 11.09 11.37
N GLY A 292 -4.29 10.32 12.31
CA GLY A 292 -4.61 8.91 12.55
C GLY A 292 -4.19 8.00 11.40
N HIS A 293 -4.61 6.74 11.47
CA HIS A 293 -4.15 5.70 10.54
C HIS A 293 -4.59 5.91 9.08
N PHE A 294 -5.79 6.42 8.86
CA PHE A 294 -6.41 6.43 7.53
C PHE A 294 -6.36 7.79 6.82
N ALA A 295 -6.47 8.90 7.57
CA ALA A 295 -6.82 10.18 6.98
C ALA A 295 -5.76 10.83 6.10
N PHE A 296 -4.51 10.33 6.06
CA PHE A 296 -3.47 10.80 5.14
C PHE A 296 -4.00 11.00 3.70
N PHE A 297 -4.85 10.09 3.24
CA PHE A 297 -5.40 10.10 1.88
C PHE A 297 -6.66 10.96 1.70
N HIS A 298 -7.11 11.67 2.73
CA HIS A 298 -8.20 12.63 2.62
C HIS A 298 -7.72 13.92 1.94
N SER A 299 -8.55 14.52 1.08
CA SER A 299 -8.25 15.75 0.35
C SER A 299 -7.88 16.93 1.24
N ARG A 300 -8.32 16.96 2.51
CA ARG A 300 -7.90 18.01 3.48
C ARG A 300 -6.39 18.05 3.72
N PHE A 301 -5.66 17.00 3.34
CA PHE A 301 -4.21 16.91 3.47
C PHE A 301 -3.47 17.08 2.13
N GLU A 302 -4.18 17.47 1.08
CA GLU A 302 -3.65 17.67 -0.27
C GLU A 302 -2.46 18.66 -0.28
N ASP A 303 -2.59 19.75 0.45
CA ASP A 303 -1.55 20.80 0.51
C ASP A 303 -0.46 20.53 1.56
N SER A 304 -0.65 19.61 2.48
CA SER A 304 0.26 19.40 3.61
C SER A 304 1.02 18.08 3.58
N LEU A 305 0.33 16.94 3.43
CA LEU A 305 0.94 15.62 3.50
C LEU A 305 1.24 15.03 2.11
N TRP A 306 0.36 15.23 1.12
CA TRP A 306 0.56 14.67 -0.21
C TRP A 306 1.82 15.17 -0.93
N PRO A 307 2.23 16.46 -0.76
CA PRO A 307 3.49 16.93 -1.31
C PRO A 307 4.73 16.22 -0.79
N ILE A 308 4.68 15.61 0.42
CA ILE A 308 5.78 14.81 0.97
C ILE A 308 5.96 13.53 0.13
N ALA A 309 4.85 12.83 -0.10
CA ALA A 309 4.86 11.63 -0.94
C ALA A 309 5.29 11.94 -2.37
N LEU A 310 4.74 13.02 -2.95
CA LEU A 310 5.10 13.47 -4.30
C LEU A 310 6.59 13.82 -4.43
N ALA A 311 7.16 14.53 -3.46
CA ALA A 311 8.58 14.89 -3.46
C ALA A 311 9.47 13.63 -3.46
N TRP A 312 9.15 12.67 -2.60
CA TRP A 312 9.86 11.39 -2.56
C TRP A 312 9.75 10.61 -3.87
N LEU A 313 8.56 10.50 -4.43
CA LEU A 313 8.34 9.80 -5.71
C LEU A 313 9.11 10.48 -6.86
N LYS A 314 9.26 11.81 -6.83
CA LYS A 314 10.02 12.57 -7.85
C LYS A 314 11.54 12.46 -7.70
N SER A 315 12.07 12.54 -6.48
CA SER A 315 13.51 12.71 -6.24
C SER A 315 14.16 11.59 -5.42
N GLY A 316 13.39 10.79 -4.67
CA GLY A 316 13.93 9.87 -3.66
C GLY A 316 14.47 10.57 -2.41
N ALA A 317 14.14 11.85 -2.21
CA ALA A 317 14.59 12.65 -1.10
C ALA A 317 13.43 13.40 -0.42
N LEU A 318 13.58 13.69 0.86
CA LEU A 318 12.69 14.59 1.60
C LEU A 318 13.07 16.04 1.29
N ARG A 319 12.06 16.92 1.29
CA ARG A 319 12.30 18.38 1.22
C ARG A 319 12.89 18.86 2.54
N GLU A 320 13.89 19.72 2.46
CA GLU A 320 14.42 20.43 3.63
C GLU A 320 13.32 21.31 4.26
N GLY A 321 13.29 21.37 5.60
CA GLY A 321 12.30 22.15 6.34
C GLY A 321 10.86 21.61 6.28
N GLY A 322 10.62 20.44 5.70
CA GLY A 322 9.29 19.80 5.69
C GLY A 322 8.82 19.39 7.08
N PRO A 323 7.51 19.11 7.27
CA PRO A 323 6.98 18.68 8.56
C PRO A 323 7.47 17.26 8.91
N GLY A 324 7.64 17.03 10.22
CA GLY A 324 8.06 15.74 10.76
C GLY A 324 9.54 15.70 11.13
N SER A 325 9.92 14.54 11.66
CA SER A 325 11.30 14.25 12.03
C SER A 325 11.68 12.85 11.53
N VAL A 326 12.87 12.72 10.97
CA VAL A 326 13.42 11.42 10.61
C VAL A 326 13.79 10.66 11.89
N VAL A 327 13.13 9.56 12.17
CA VAL A 327 13.34 8.75 13.39
C VAL A 327 14.22 7.53 13.13
N PHE A 328 14.33 7.12 11.87
CA PHE A 328 15.20 6.03 11.45
C PHE A 328 15.65 6.24 10.00
N GLN A 329 16.92 5.96 9.72
CA GLN A 329 17.47 5.95 8.37
C GLN A 329 18.52 4.84 8.22
N ARG A 330 18.51 4.19 7.07
CA ARG A 330 19.51 3.18 6.67
C ARG A 330 19.82 3.34 5.19
N ALA A 331 21.10 3.40 4.86
CA ALA A 331 21.55 3.34 3.46
C ALA A 331 21.19 1.96 2.86
N GLY A 332 20.92 1.92 1.58
CA GLY A 332 20.76 0.67 0.84
C GLY A 332 22.09 -0.09 0.79
N SER A 333 22.01 -1.41 0.66
CA SER A 333 23.20 -2.21 0.34
C SER A 333 23.70 -1.80 -1.05
N SER A 334 24.91 -1.22 -1.13
CA SER A 334 25.56 -0.97 -2.41
C SER A 334 25.91 -2.33 -3.02
N THR A 335 25.14 -2.78 -3.99
CA THR A 335 25.61 -3.82 -4.92
C THR A 335 26.70 -3.16 -5.77
N HIS A 336 27.95 -3.30 -5.36
CA HIS A 336 29.06 -3.09 -6.28
C HIS A 336 28.99 -4.24 -7.30
N CYS A 337 28.56 -3.92 -8.52
CA CYS A 337 28.90 -4.71 -9.71
C CYS A 337 30.33 -4.46 -10.11
#